data_46f32a5344cb15506a4486f1b991af18
#
_entry.id   46f32a5344cb15506a4486f1b991af18
#
_cell.length_a   1.000
_cell.length_b   1.000
_cell.length_c   1.000
_cell.angle_alpha   90.00
_cell.angle_beta   90.00
_cell.angle_gamma   90.00
#
_symmetry.space_group_name_H-M   'P 1'
#
loop_
_entity.id
_entity.type
_entity.pdbx_description
1 polymer ?
#
loop_
_entity_poly.entity_id
_entity_poly.type
_entity_poly.pdbx_seq_one_letter_code
_entity_poly.pdbx_strand_id
1 'polypeptide(L)'
;MSSLIVKELDKSHVDKIVDVFCDAFYDYPVMRHVVGPAVEDYDQCLHTLIEFFVMARVYHQGPLLGVLDENTLIAAATMSRPDESSAPPELLEHRERVWHNLGVDARKRYESFGKAWSETPIIQPHLHLNMIGVRREHHGKGLARMLLDAVHEKSEEHPNSTGVSLSTENQKNVSLYEYFGYEITGQAKIAPGVETWS
;
A
#
# COMPACT_ATOMS: atom_id res chain seq x y z
N MET A 1 -24.43 -12.55 14.30
CA MET A 1 -23.30 -11.67 13.99
C MET A 1 -22.50 -12.37 12.90
N SER A 2 -22.36 -11.78 11.73
CA SER A 2 -21.50 -12.34 10.67
C SER A 2 -20.06 -12.37 11.18
N SER A 3 -19.39 -13.52 11.10
CA SER A 3 -17.98 -13.62 11.47
C SER A 3 -17.17 -12.96 10.36
N LEU A 4 -16.52 -11.83 10.67
CA LEU A 4 -15.57 -11.19 9.75
C LEU A 4 -14.36 -12.10 9.60
N ILE A 5 -13.97 -12.39 8.36
CA ILE A 5 -12.80 -13.20 8.02
C ILE A 5 -11.98 -12.50 6.97
N VAL A 6 -10.67 -12.70 7.01
CA VAL A 6 -9.79 -12.29 5.91
C VAL A 6 -9.92 -13.28 4.77
N LYS A 7 -10.00 -12.77 3.55
CA LYS A 7 -10.04 -13.58 2.31
C LYS A 7 -8.95 -13.12 1.35
N GLU A 8 -8.43 -14.06 0.60
CA GLU A 8 -7.67 -13.74 -0.60
C GLU A 8 -8.61 -13.15 -1.66
N LEU A 9 -8.14 -12.10 -2.28
CA LEU A 9 -8.83 -11.39 -3.35
C LEU A 9 -8.11 -11.62 -4.67
N ASP A 10 -8.81 -11.42 -5.76
CA ASP A 10 -8.29 -11.51 -7.12
C ASP A 10 -8.52 -10.21 -7.90
N LYS A 11 -8.13 -10.22 -9.18
CA LYS A 11 -8.27 -9.05 -10.05
C LYS A 11 -9.69 -8.53 -10.22
N SER A 12 -10.73 -9.34 -9.95
CA SER A 12 -12.13 -8.90 -10.02
C SER A 12 -12.52 -7.98 -8.86
N HIS A 13 -11.66 -7.90 -7.83
CA HIS A 13 -11.87 -7.07 -6.65
C HIS A 13 -11.13 -5.72 -6.71
N VAL A 14 -10.39 -5.44 -7.80
CA VAL A 14 -9.55 -4.24 -7.93
C VAL A 14 -10.32 -2.97 -7.61
N ASP A 15 -11.48 -2.74 -8.23
CA ASP A 15 -12.28 -1.53 -8.01
C ASP A 15 -12.66 -1.36 -6.53
N LYS A 16 -13.05 -2.45 -5.87
CA LYS A 16 -13.40 -2.43 -4.44
C LYS A 16 -12.19 -2.16 -3.54
N ILE A 17 -11.00 -2.68 -3.90
CA ILE A 17 -9.74 -2.41 -3.17
C ILE A 17 -9.38 -0.94 -3.34
N VAL A 18 -9.46 -0.41 -4.55
CA VAL A 18 -9.20 1.00 -4.85
C VAL A 18 -10.13 1.91 -4.05
N ASP A 19 -11.42 1.60 -3.99
CA ASP A 19 -12.40 2.35 -3.17
C ASP A 19 -12.04 2.36 -1.68
N VAL A 20 -11.64 1.20 -1.12
CA VAL A 20 -11.20 1.11 0.29
C VAL A 20 -9.97 1.98 0.52
N PHE A 21 -9.00 1.92 -0.39
CA PHE A 21 -7.76 2.68 -0.23
C PHE A 21 -7.95 4.17 -0.50
N CYS A 22 -8.81 4.58 -1.43
CA CYS A 22 -9.15 5.99 -1.60
C CYS A 22 -9.75 6.59 -0.33
N ASP A 23 -10.63 5.87 0.36
CA ASP A 23 -11.16 6.31 1.66
C ASP A 23 -10.08 6.32 2.75
N ALA A 24 -9.30 5.24 2.90
CA ALA A 24 -8.31 5.09 3.97
C ALA A 24 -7.12 6.06 3.82
N PHE A 25 -6.69 6.34 2.59
CA PHE A 25 -5.52 7.16 2.28
C PHE A 25 -5.85 8.58 1.82
N TYR A 26 -7.09 9.03 1.94
CA TYR A 26 -7.55 10.33 1.45
C TYR A 26 -6.68 11.50 1.93
N ASP A 27 -6.33 11.51 3.22
CA ASP A 27 -5.48 12.55 3.85
C ASP A 27 -4.07 12.04 4.18
N TYR A 28 -3.64 10.94 3.56
CA TYR A 28 -2.35 10.34 3.87
C TYR A 28 -1.19 11.20 3.34
N PRO A 29 -0.14 11.48 4.15
CA PRO A 29 0.87 12.49 3.82
C PRO A 29 1.52 12.31 2.45
N VAL A 30 1.96 11.10 2.10
CA VAL A 30 2.60 10.86 0.79
C VAL A 30 1.62 10.97 -0.37
N MET A 31 0.34 10.59 -0.20
CA MET A 31 -0.67 10.75 -1.26
C MET A 31 -0.92 12.22 -1.55
N ARG A 32 -1.10 13.03 -0.50
CA ARG A 32 -1.22 14.50 -0.62
C ARG A 32 0.02 15.12 -1.26
N HIS A 33 1.21 14.63 -0.89
CA HIS A 33 2.46 15.12 -1.48
C HIS A 33 2.56 14.79 -2.97
N VAL A 34 2.33 13.52 -3.35
CA VAL A 34 2.49 13.06 -4.74
C VAL A 34 1.46 13.72 -5.66
N VAL A 35 0.19 13.71 -5.30
CA VAL A 35 -0.87 14.39 -6.07
C VAL A 35 -0.60 15.89 -6.13
N GLY A 36 -0.27 16.50 -4.98
CA GLY A 36 0.09 17.92 -4.88
C GLY A 36 -1.11 18.83 -4.60
N PRO A 37 -0.84 20.10 -4.22
CA PRO A 37 -1.85 21.01 -3.73
C PRO A 37 -2.64 21.75 -4.83
N ALA A 38 -2.20 21.70 -6.07
CA ALA A 38 -2.72 22.53 -7.17
C ALA A 38 -3.58 21.76 -8.19
N VAL A 39 -4.12 20.59 -7.79
CA VAL A 39 -4.99 19.81 -8.67
C VAL A 39 -6.44 20.27 -8.53
N GLU A 40 -7.15 20.37 -9.65
CA GLU A 40 -8.57 20.74 -9.70
C GLU A 40 -9.44 19.63 -9.13
N ASP A 41 -9.09 18.35 -9.37
CA ASP A 41 -9.83 17.17 -8.93
C ASP A 41 -8.89 16.21 -8.19
N TYR A 42 -8.81 16.41 -6.86
CA TYR A 42 -7.98 15.57 -6.00
C TYR A 42 -8.48 14.11 -5.96
N ASP A 43 -9.79 13.91 -5.94
CA ASP A 43 -10.39 12.58 -5.81
C ASP A 43 -10.05 11.72 -7.02
N GLN A 44 -10.17 12.28 -8.23
CA GLN A 44 -9.81 11.59 -9.46
C GLN A 44 -8.30 11.30 -9.54
N CYS A 45 -7.46 12.25 -9.13
CA CYS A 45 -6.01 12.06 -9.11
C CYS A 45 -5.58 11.01 -8.10
N LEU A 46 -6.17 11.03 -6.89
CA LEU A 46 -5.93 10.02 -5.85
C LEU A 46 -6.37 8.64 -6.34
N HIS A 47 -7.55 8.53 -6.94
CA HIS A 47 -8.05 7.28 -7.51
C HIS A 47 -7.07 6.72 -8.55
N THR A 48 -6.62 7.55 -9.50
CA THR A 48 -5.66 7.16 -10.54
C THR A 48 -4.33 6.66 -9.95
N LEU A 49 -3.83 7.34 -8.90
CA LEU A 49 -2.59 6.95 -8.23
C LEU A 49 -2.74 5.63 -7.45
N ILE A 50 -3.83 5.47 -6.71
CA ILE A 50 -4.12 4.27 -5.93
C ILE A 50 -4.38 3.08 -6.84
N GLU A 51 -5.15 3.26 -7.90
CA GLU A 51 -5.37 2.21 -8.92
C GLU A 51 -4.04 1.71 -9.48
N PHE A 52 -3.10 2.59 -9.80
CA PHE A 52 -1.78 2.21 -10.25
C PHE A 52 -1.05 1.32 -9.23
N PHE A 53 -1.09 1.64 -7.94
CA PHE A 53 -0.43 0.82 -6.91
C PHE A 53 -1.08 -0.56 -6.78
N VAL A 54 -2.41 -0.63 -6.81
CA VAL A 54 -3.14 -1.90 -6.77
C VAL A 54 -2.85 -2.73 -8.02
N MET A 55 -2.93 -2.12 -9.21
CA MET A 55 -2.65 -2.80 -10.47
C MET A 55 -1.21 -3.28 -10.58
N ALA A 56 -0.24 -2.56 -10.01
CA ALA A 56 1.13 -3.05 -9.93
C ALA A 56 1.20 -4.40 -9.21
N ARG A 57 0.42 -4.61 -8.15
CA ARG A 57 0.37 -5.92 -7.45
C ARG A 57 -0.33 -6.98 -8.29
N VAL A 58 -1.39 -6.62 -9.00
CA VAL A 58 -2.08 -7.53 -9.92
C VAL A 58 -1.14 -8.02 -11.03
N TYR A 59 -0.40 -7.11 -11.67
CA TYR A 59 0.55 -7.47 -12.73
C TYR A 59 1.70 -8.34 -12.22
N HIS A 60 2.15 -8.15 -11.00
CA HIS A 60 3.15 -8.99 -10.35
C HIS A 60 2.55 -10.25 -9.69
N GLN A 61 1.23 -10.44 -9.78
CA GLN A 61 0.52 -11.54 -9.11
C GLN A 61 0.78 -11.59 -7.60
N GLY A 62 1.01 -10.42 -6.99
CA GLY A 62 1.21 -10.28 -5.55
C GLY A 62 -0.07 -10.59 -4.77
N PRO A 63 0.04 -11.02 -3.50
CA PRO A 63 -1.13 -11.32 -2.69
C PRO A 63 -1.99 -10.07 -2.44
N LEU A 64 -3.30 -10.25 -2.58
CA LEU A 64 -4.32 -9.26 -2.26
C LEU A 64 -5.21 -9.87 -1.17
N LEU A 65 -5.35 -9.17 -0.06
CA LEU A 65 -6.19 -9.61 1.06
C LEU A 65 -7.31 -8.62 1.33
N GLY A 66 -8.42 -9.11 1.86
CA GLY A 66 -9.51 -8.23 2.24
C GLY A 66 -10.42 -8.80 3.31
N VAL A 67 -11.05 -7.93 4.07
CA VAL A 67 -12.12 -8.25 5.00
C VAL A 67 -13.44 -7.79 4.42
N LEU A 68 -14.38 -8.72 4.31
CA LEU A 68 -15.72 -8.43 3.86
C LEU A 68 -16.71 -8.47 5.05
N ASP A 69 -17.60 -7.48 5.07
CA ASP A 69 -18.82 -7.51 5.85
C ASP A 69 -19.97 -7.80 4.88
N GLU A 70 -20.55 -9.00 4.98
CA GLU A 70 -21.42 -9.57 3.95
C GLU A 70 -20.74 -9.59 2.57
N ASN A 71 -21.09 -8.65 1.67
CA ASN A 71 -20.54 -8.52 0.34
C ASN A 71 -19.75 -7.21 0.13
N THR A 72 -19.61 -6.40 1.18
CA THR A 72 -18.91 -5.12 1.14
C THR A 72 -17.46 -5.29 1.62
N LEU A 73 -16.50 -4.90 0.79
CA LEU A 73 -15.09 -4.85 1.19
C LEU A 73 -14.87 -3.63 2.09
N ILE A 74 -14.47 -3.90 3.35
CA ILE A 74 -14.32 -2.89 4.40
C ILE A 74 -12.87 -2.62 4.81
N ALA A 75 -11.97 -3.55 4.48
CA ALA A 75 -10.53 -3.39 4.69
C ALA A 75 -9.78 -4.21 3.65
N ALA A 76 -8.58 -3.77 3.27
CA ALA A 76 -7.73 -4.47 2.30
C ALA A 76 -6.25 -4.31 2.62
N ALA A 77 -5.45 -5.26 2.14
CA ALA A 77 -3.99 -5.20 2.13
C ALA A 77 -3.43 -5.74 0.82
N THR A 78 -2.31 -5.17 0.38
CA THR A 78 -1.61 -5.62 -0.83
C THR A 78 -0.13 -5.80 -0.53
N MET A 79 0.48 -6.84 -1.10
CA MET A 79 1.85 -7.23 -0.81
C MET A 79 2.66 -7.52 -2.08
N SER A 80 3.99 -7.32 -1.95
CA SER A 80 4.99 -7.84 -2.88
C SER A 80 5.64 -9.08 -2.30
N ARG A 81 6.02 -10.02 -3.17
CA ARG A 81 6.77 -11.22 -2.81
C ARG A 81 8.28 -11.00 -2.97
N PRO A 82 9.12 -11.74 -2.22
CA PRO A 82 10.59 -11.61 -2.32
C PRO A 82 11.15 -12.05 -3.68
N ASP A 83 10.40 -12.84 -4.43
CA ASP A 83 10.77 -13.42 -5.72
C ASP A 83 10.06 -12.76 -6.91
N GLU A 84 9.55 -11.53 -6.73
CA GLU A 84 8.93 -10.79 -7.84
C GLU A 84 9.93 -10.56 -8.98
N SER A 85 9.51 -10.89 -10.19
CA SER A 85 10.26 -10.60 -11.41
C SER A 85 10.25 -9.10 -11.74
N SER A 86 11.08 -8.70 -12.71
CA SER A 86 11.03 -7.34 -13.26
C SER A 86 9.63 -7.00 -13.76
N ALA A 87 9.29 -5.70 -13.74
CA ALA A 87 7.99 -5.20 -14.17
C ALA A 87 7.64 -5.67 -15.59
N PRO A 88 6.49 -6.34 -15.79
CA PRO A 88 6.06 -6.78 -17.11
C PRO A 88 5.73 -5.57 -18.01
N PRO A 89 5.77 -5.75 -19.35
CA PRO A 89 5.52 -4.65 -20.30
C PRO A 89 4.19 -3.93 -20.05
N GLU A 90 3.14 -4.66 -19.72
CA GLU A 90 1.81 -4.12 -19.47
C GLU A 90 1.80 -3.16 -18.25
N LEU A 91 2.57 -3.47 -17.21
CA LEU A 91 2.73 -2.56 -16.06
C LEU A 91 3.50 -1.30 -16.46
N LEU A 92 4.53 -1.43 -17.29
CA LEU A 92 5.30 -0.28 -17.76
C LEU A 92 4.42 0.67 -18.61
N GLU A 93 3.61 0.12 -19.52
CA GLU A 93 2.66 0.89 -20.32
C GLU A 93 1.59 1.55 -19.44
N HIS A 94 1.06 0.81 -18.45
CA HIS A 94 0.09 1.35 -17.50
C HIS A 94 0.69 2.52 -16.72
N ARG A 95 1.92 2.38 -16.24
CA ARG A 95 2.64 3.43 -15.52
C ARG A 95 2.80 4.72 -16.35
N GLU A 96 3.18 4.61 -17.62
CA GLU A 96 3.32 5.79 -18.48
C GLU A 96 1.96 6.49 -18.71
N ARG A 97 0.86 5.77 -18.86
CA ARG A 97 -0.50 6.35 -18.93
C ARG A 97 -0.87 7.10 -17.65
N VAL A 98 -0.59 6.51 -16.49
CA VAL A 98 -0.86 7.14 -15.19
C VAL A 98 -0.09 8.47 -15.05
N TRP A 99 1.21 8.48 -15.36
CA TRP A 99 2.00 9.72 -15.28
C TRP A 99 1.61 10.75 -16.35
N HIS A 100 1.14 10.31 -17.50
CA HIS A 100 0.55 11.23 -18.48
C HIS A 100 -0.69 11.94 -17.90
N ASN A 101 -1.55 11.22 -17.19
CA ASN A 101 -2.78 11.76 -16.59
C ASN A 101 -2.51 12.63 -15.35
N LEU A 102 -1.60 12.21 -14.48
CA LEU A 102 -1.27 12.93 -13.23
C LEU A 102 -0.30 14.11 -13.45
N GLY A 103 0.41 14.12 -14.56
CA GLY A 103 1.33 15.18 -14.96
C GLY A 103 2.76 15.03 -14.41
N VAL A 104 3.66 15.80 -15.01
CA VAL A 104 5.11 15.72 -14.78
C VAL A 104 5.52 16.03 -13.34
N ASP A 105 4.82 16.92 -12.67
CA ASP A 105 5.17 17.30 -11.30
C ASP A 105 4.76 16.24 -10.28
N ALA A 106 3.63 15.56 -10.46
CA ALA A 106 3.25 14.39 -9.67
C ALA A 106 4.27 13.26 -9.83
N ARG A 107 4.70 12.99 -11.08
CA ARG A 107 5.76 12.01 -11.36
C ARG A 107 7.07 12.34 -10.64
N LYS A 108 7.54 13.58 -10.70
CA LYS A 108 8.77 13.99 -9.99
C LYS A 108 8.67 13.79 -8.48
N ARG A 109 7.53 14.16 -7.87
CA ARG A 109 7.30 13.96 -6.44
C ARG A 109 7.31 12.48 -6.07
N TYR A 110 6.68 11.64 -6.88
CA TYR A 110 6.70 10.19 -6.69
C TYR A 110 8.11 9.58 -6.83
N GLU A 111 8.88 9.99 -7.84
CA GLU A 111 10.26 9.53 -8.04
C GLU A 111 11.17 9.97 -6.88
N SER A 112 10.96 11.17 -6.33
CA SER A 112 11.65 11.64 -5.13
C SER A 112 11.34 10.79 -3.91
N PHE A 113 10.08 10.40 -3.72
CA PHE A 113 9.65 9.47 -2.68
C PHE A 113 10.32 8.11 -2.84
N GLY A 114 10.28 7.51 -4.02
CA GLY A 114 10.91 6.22 -4.30
C GLY A 114 12.42 6.23 -4.05
N LYS A 115 13.10 7.34 -4.33
CA LYS A 115 14.52 7.51 -4.03
C LYS A 115 14.80 7.50 -2.52
N ALA A 116 14.03 8.26 -1.74
CA ALA A 116 14.19 8.30 -0.28
C ALA A 116 13.98 6.92 0.35
N TRP A 117 12.97 6.17 -0.13
CA TRP A 117 12.68 4.82 0.33
C TRP A 117 13.82 3.83 0.00
N SER A 118 14.50 3.96 -1.13
CA SER A 118 15.58 3.07 -1.56
C SER A 118 16.90 3.25 -0.79
N GLU A 119 17.01 4.27 0.07
CA GLU A 119 18.23 4.53 0.86
C GLU A 119 18.45 3.56 2.02
N THR A 120 17.42 2.82 2.42
CA THR A 120 17.47 1.85 3.54
C THR A 120 16.95 0.47 3.11
N PRO A 121 17.62 -0.23 2.17
CA PRO A 121 17.14 -1.49 1.66
C PRO A 121 17.27 -2.61 2.72
N ILE A 122 16.23 -3.42 2.85
CA ILE A 122 16.29 -4.69 3.59
C ILE A 122 16.82 -5.75 2.61
N ILE A 123 17.98 -6.35 2.95
CA ILE A 123 18.67 -7.28 2.04
C ILE A 123 18.07 -8.69 2.09
N GLN A 124 17.55 -9.10 3.24
CA GLN A 124 16.97 -10.43 3.42
C GLN A 124 15.69 -10.56 2.60
N PRO A 125 15.44 -11.70 1.95
CA PRO A 125 14.18 -11.95 1.24
C PRO A 125 12.99 -11.83 2.20
N HIS A 126 12.02 -10.99 1.87
CA HIS A 126 10.87 -10.72 2.72
C HIS A 126 9.62 -10.39 1.90
N LEU A 127 8.44 -10.56 2.48
CA LEU A 127 7.25 -9.94 1.92
C LEU A 127 7.25 -8.45 2.25
N HIS A 128 6.87 -7.61 1.28
CA HIS A 128 6.67 -6.20 1.54
C HIS A 128 5.18 -5.87 1.54
N LEU A 129 4.67 -5.36 2.67
CA LEU A 129 3.30 -4.85 2.79
C LEU A 129 3.24 -3.46 2.14
N ASN A 130 2.75 -3.41 0.90
CA ASN A 130 2.71 -2.18 0.12
C ASN A 130 1.64 -1.20 0.60
N MET A 131 0.44 -1.71 0.85
CA MET A 131 -0.68 -0.91 1.35
C MET A 131 -1.52 -1.75 2.31
N ILE A 132 -2.01 -1.11 3.38
CA ILE A 132 -3.03 -1.64 4.27
C ILE A 132 -3.99 -0.51 4.62
N GLY A 133 -5.28 -0.72 4.40
CA GLY A 133 -6.31 0.28 4.64
C GLY A 133 -7.58 -0.31 5.19
N VAL A 134 -8.21 0.44 6.08
CA VAL A 134 -9.54 0.15 6.65
C VAL A 134 -10.42 1.35 6.37
N ARG A 135 -11.63 1.13 5.87
CA ARG A 135 -12.61 2.22 5.69
C ARG A 135 -12.79 2.98 7.01
N ARG A 136 -12.82 4.31 6.94
CA ARG A 136 -12.85 5.18 8.14
C ARG A 136 -13.98 4.86 9.09
N GLU A 137 -15.17 4.54 8.57
CA GLU A 137 -16.35 4.15 9.36
C GLU A 137 -16.21 2.82 10.10
N HIS A 138 -15.17 2.04 9.76
CA HIS A 138 -14.86 0.75 10.38
C HIS A 138 -13.61 0.77 11.26
N HIS A 139 -13.04 1.96 11.52
CA HIS A 139 -11.89 2.09 12.43
C HIS A 139 -12.24 1.62 13.85
N GLY A 140 -11.23 1.17 14.61
CA GLY A 140 -11.38 0.70 15.99
C GLY A 140 -12.01 -0.69 16.15
N LYS A 141 -12.33 -1.39 15.06
CA LYS A 141 -12.95 -2.72 15.07
C LYS A 141 -11.93 -3.89 14.96
N GLY A 142 -10.63 -3.61 15.06
CA GLY A 142 -9.57 -4.63 14.99
C GLY A 142 -9.25 -5.16 13.58
N LEU A 143 -9.79 -4.55 12.51
CA LEU A 143 -9.62 -5.04 11.13
C LEU A 143 -8.16 -4.94 10.64
N ALA A 144 -7.42 -3.91 11.04
CA ALA A 144 -6.00 -3.80 10.72
C ALA A 144 -5.19 -4.95 11.35
N ARG A 145 -5.52 -5.36 12.59
CA ARG A 145 -4.91 -6.53 13.23
C ARG A 145 -5.18 -7.79 12.41
N MET A 146 -6.44 -8.04 12.05
CA MET A 146 -6.80 -9.23 11.25
C MET A 146 -6.02 -9.31 9.94
N LEU A 147 -5.84 -8.16 9.26
CA LEU A 147 -5.05 -8.10 8.03
C LEU A 147 -3.56 -8.32 8.31
N LEU A 148 -2.99 -7.72 9.35
CA LEU A 148 -1.57 -7.91 9.70
C LEU A 148 -1.27 -9.34 10.09
N ASP A 149 -2.14 -9.99 10.87
CA ASP A 149 -2.01 -11.40 11.23
C ASP A 149 -1.98 -12.26 9.95
N ALA A 150 -2.90 -12.03 9.01
CA ALA A 150 -2.91 -12.75 7.73
C ALA A 150 -1.70 -12.44 6.82
N VAL A 151 -1.17 -11.22 6.88
CA VAL A 151 0.09 -10.85 6.18
C VAL A 151 1.27 -11.63 6.76
N HIS A 152 1.36 -11.77 8.08
CA HIS A 152 2.40 -12.56 8.74
C HIS A 152 2.26 -14.06 8.37
N GLU A 153 1.04 -14.62 8.40
CA GLU A 153 0.79 -15.99 7.94
C GLU A 153 1.27 -16.20 6.49
N LYS A 154 0.98 -15.26 5.58
CA LYS A 154 1.49 -15.33 4.19
C LYS A 154 3.01 -15.29 4.11
N SER A 155 3.68 -14.57 5.00
CA SER A 155 5.14 -14.57 5.06
C SER A 155 5.68 -15.90 5.58
N GLU A 156 5.06 -16.48 6.60
CA GLU A 156 5.45 -17.79 7.16
C GLU A 156 5.23 -18.95 6.16
N GLU A 157 4.18 -18.87 5.34
CA GLU A 157 3.90 -19.84 4.29
C GLU A 157 4.86 -19.74 3.10
N HIS A 158 5.51 -18.60 2.89
CA HIS A 158 6.37 -18.37 1.73
C HIS A 158 7.80 -18.92 1.96
N PRO A 159 8.27 -19.89 1.14
CA PRO A 159 9.51 -20.63 1.42
C PRO A 159 10.78 -19.77 1.48
N ASN A 160 10.76 -18.61 0.83
CA ASN A 160 11.92 -17.71 0.75
C ASN A 160 11.74 -16.45 1.59
N SER A 161 10.64 -16.30 2.35
CA SER A 161 10.45 -15.12 3.18
C SER A 161 11.05 -15.30 4.56
N THR A 162 11.73 -14.27 5.06
CA THR A 162 12.29 -14.23 6.42
C THR A 162 11.52 -13.27 7.32
N GLY A 163 10.45 -12.64 6.81
CA GLY A 163 9.63 -11.71 7.57
C GLY A 163 8.82 -10.78 6.66
N VAL A 164 8.26 -9.76 7.26
CA VAL A 164 7.47 -8.72 6.59
C VAL A 164 8.11 -7.36 6.79
N SER A 165 8.25 -6.59 5.72
CA SER A 165 8.59 -5.18 5.81
C SER A 165 7.40 -4.30 5.41
N LEU A 166 7.42 -3.07 5.84
CA LEU A 166 6.50 -2.02 5.39
C LEU A 166 7.18 -0.66 5.51
N SER A 167 6.55 0.36 4.94
CA SER A 167 6.90 1.75 5.20
C SER A 167 5.66 2.55 5.57
N THR A 168 5.82 3.59 6.37
CA THR A 168 4.73 4.50 6.73
C THR A 168 5.22 5.94 6.74
N GLU A 169 4.39 6.84 6.23
CA GLU A 169 4.60 8.29 6.25
C GLU A 169 3.72 8.98 7.30
N ASN A 170 3.04 8.20 8.11
CA ASN A 170 2.27 8.71 9.24
C ASN A 170 2.92 8.27 10.56
N GLN A 171 3.57 9.19 11.23
CA GLN A 171 4.25 8.94 12.52
C GLN A 171 3.36 8.25 13.55
N LYS A 172 2.05 8.50 13.53
CA LYS A 172 1.11 7.85 14.46
C LYS A 172 1.01 6.33 14.26
N ASN A 173 1.36 5.84 13.07
CA ASN A 173 1.33 4.42 12.77
C ASN A 173 2.59 3.69 13.28
N VAL A 174 3.68 4.39 13.56
CA VAL A 174 4.94 3.79 14.02
C VAL A 174 4.71 2.96 15.27
N SER A 175 4.15 3.55 16.33
CA SER A 175 3.86 2.84 17.58
C SER A 175 2.86 1.68 17.41
N LEU A 176 1.96 1.76 16.43
CA LEU A 176 1.06 0.67 16.09
C LEU A 176 1.83 -0.51 15.50
N TYR A 177 2.73 -0.26 14.56
CA TYR A 177 3.54 -1.31 13.95
C TYR A 177 4.55 -1.91 14.95
N GLU A 178 5.18 -1.10 15.79
CA GLU A 178 6.02 -1.60 16.89
C GLU A 178 5.25 -2.54 17.82
N TYR A 179 3.98 -2.23 18.13
CA TYR A 179 3.11 -3.11 18.90
C TYR A 179 2.86 -4.47 18.21
N PHE A 180 2.91 -4.52 16.87
CA PHE A 180 2.81 -5.76 16.09
C PHE A 180 4.18 -6.44 15.85
N GLY A 181 5.24 -5.98 16.49
CA GLY A 181 6.55 -6.60 16.44
C GLY A 181 7.46 -6.12 15.30
N TYR A 182 7.10 -5.02 14.62
CA TYR A 182 7.99 -4.39 13.66
C TYR A 182 9.04 -3.54 14.36
N GLU A 183 10.22 -3.47 13.76
CA GLU A 183 11.33 -2.64 14.22
C GLU A 183 11.68 -1.61 13.15
N ILE A 184 11.97 -0.36 13.54
CA ILE A 184 12.41 0.66 12.61
C ILE A 184 13.81 0.31 12.11
N THR A 185 13.94 0.12 10.80
CA THR A 185 15.21 -0.14 10.11
C THR A 185 15.78 1.09 9.42
N GLY A 186 14.94 2.10 9.18
CA GLY A 186 15.33 3.33 8.53
C GLY A 186 14.31 4.45 8.66
N GLN A 187 14.82 5.68 8.46
CA GLN A 187 13.99 6.88 8.38
C GLN A 187 14.58 7.81 7.34
N ALA A 188 13.77 8.36 6.46
CA ALA A 188 14.19 9.31 5.44
C ALA A 188 13.19 10.47 5.30
N LYS A 189 13.71 11.64 4.94
CA LYS A 189 12.90 12.82 4.64
C LYS A 189 12.60 12.87 3.15
N ILE A 190 11.32 12.89 2.82
CA ILE A 190 10.83 12.99 1.43
C ILE A 190 10.71 14.45 1.00
N ALA A 191 10.05 15.26 1.83
CA ALA A 191 9.79 16.67 1.60
C ALA A 191 9.57 17.41 2.94
N PRO A 192 9.50 18.74 2.97
CA PRO A 192 9.11 19.45 4.18
C PRO A 192 7.79 18.94 4.75
N GLY A 193 7.85 18.37 5.96
CA GLY A 193 6.68 17.81 6.66
C GLY A 193 6.25 16.40 6.18
N VAL A 194 7.01 15.75 5.29
CA VAL A 194 6.77 14.37 4.85
C VAL A 194 8.03 13.55 5.08
N GLU A 195 7.93 12.59 5.97
CA GLU A 195 8.98 11.63 6.33
C GLU A 195 8.46 10.22 6.15
N THR A 196 9.34 9.25 5.91
CA THR A 196 9.02 7.83 5.85
C THR A 196 9.82 7.07 6.90
N TRP A 197 9.19 6.10 7.50
CA TRP A 197 9.78 5.11 8.42
C TRP A 197 9.65 3.72 7.78
N SER A 198 10.74 3.01 7.72
CA SER A 198 10.82 1.63 7.21
C SER A 198 11.09 0.67 8.33
#